data_1dbae67b422c3d17dc2e02a20398b2ec
#
_entry.id   1dbae67b422c3d17dc2e02a20398b2ec
#
_cell.length_a   1.000
_cell.length_b   1.000
_cell.length_c   1.000
_cell.angle_alpha   90.00
_cell.angle_beta   90.00
_cell.angle_gamma   90.00
#
_symmetry.space_group_name_H-M   'P 1'
#
loop_
_entity.id
_entity.type
_entity.pdbx_description
1 polymer ?
#
loop_
_entity_poly.entity_id
_entity_poly.type
_entity_poly.pdbx_seq_one_letter_code
_entity_poly.pdbx_strand_id
1 'polypeptide(L)'
;MLDVEDWAETRRLHVGEGMPIKQIALRLGISKNTVKAKLAADVPPRYERARSGSAVDEFEPAIRELLKEFPTMPATVIAERVGWVRGITVLTARVRDLRPVYLPPDPASRTAYLAGEIAQNDFWFPDIRLPVGFGQTRTAKQLPVLTMVAAYSRTLFARLIPSRRAEDLYAGWWSHLARLGAVPRTLVWDGEGAVGAYGGGRNKLTTECQAFRGTLGTKVIILRPGDPEAKGIIERAHDYLETSFLPGRAFAGPADFNTQLQGWLDVVNRRRRRVLGCAPIDRVAADTAAMLALPPVAPVMGWRLSGRLPRDYYVRLDSNDYSVHPSVIGRRIEVVADLERVRVFCDSRVVADHDRVWARHQSLTLPEHASAAQRLRRERIGLVRPAAELDVETRRLADYDTALGLTDHDGDAKLDDRHLVGDGDGTVA
;
A
#
# COMPACT_ATOMS: atom_id res chain seq x y z
N MET A 1 43.34 33.24 17.02
CA MET A 1 43.33 31.81 16.70
C MET A 1 44.44 31.55 15.69
N LEU A 2 45.27 30.55 15.84
CA LEU A 2 46.33 30.28 14.85
C LEU A 2 45.65 29.63 13.64
N ASP A 3 45.61 30.35 12.50
CA ASP A 3 44.96 29.89 11.29
C ASP A 3 46.01 29.28 10.34
N VAL A 4 45.56 28.34 9.50
CA VAL A 4 46.38 27.70 8.45
C VAL A 4 46.84 28.74 7.44
N GLU A 5 45.97 29.71 7.11
CA GLU A 5 46.27 30.81 6.21
C GLU A 5 47.38 31.70 6.74
N ASP A 6 47.32 32.07 8.02
CA ASP A 6 48.38 32.86 8.68
C ASP A 6 49.72 32.11 8.75
N TRP A 7 49.74 30.78 8.90
CA TRP A 7 50.95 29.98 8.88
C TRP A 7 51.56 29.98 7.48
N ALA A 8 50.78 29.74 6.47
CA ALA A 8 51.21 29.74 5.06
C ALA A 8 51.77 31.10 4.64
N GLU A 9 51.04 32.19 4.98
CA GLU A 9 51.48 33.55 4.68
C GLU A 9 52.81 33.94 5.42
N THR A 10 52.96 33.54 6.70
CA THR A 10 54.20 33.72 7.43
C THR A 10 55.38 33.09 6.74
N ARG A 11 55.22 31.84 6.27
CA ARG A 11 56.28 31.13 5.52
C ARG A 11 56.56 31.75 4.15
N ARG A 12 55.55 32.16 3.43
CA ARG A 12 55.65 32.84 2.16
C ARG A 12 56.45 34.14 2.27
N LEU A 13 56.14 34.97 3.26
CA LEU A 13 56.86 36.22 3.51
C LEU A 13 58.29 36.00 3.96
N HIS A 14 58.58 35.00 4.78
CA HIS A 14 59.93 34.74 5.28
C HIS A 14 60.80 34.00 4.27
N VAL A 15 60.30 32.89 3.71
CA VAL A 15 61.09 31.99 2.85
C VAL A 15 61.07 32.51 1.39
N GLY A 16 59.90 32.98 0.92
CA GLY A 16 59.75 33.45 -0.47
C GLY A 16 60.21 34.88 -0.69
N GLU A 17 59.95 35.78 0.25
CA GLU A 17 60.34 37.21 0.11
C GLU A 17 61.52 37.63 0.95
N GLY A 18 62.11 36.75 1.77
CA GLY A 18 63.25 37.06 2.62
C GLY A 18 62.94 38.06 3.75
N MET A 19 61.67 38.26 4.09
CA MET A 19 61.26 39.31 5.02
C MET A 19 61.69 38.98 6.46
N PRO A 20 62.31 39.96 7.20
CA PRO A 20 62.73 39.74 8.58
C PRO A 20 61.54 39.51 9.52
N ILE A 21 61.71 38.62 10.53
CA ILE A 21 60.69 38.25 11.53
C ILE A 21 60.00 39.46 12.16
N LYS A 22 60.76 40.56 12.42
CA LYS A 22 60.25 41.81 13.02
C LYS A 22 59.23 42.48 12.08
N GLN A 23 59.50 42.49 10.79
CA GLN A 23 58.60 43.09 9.75
C GLN A 23 57.38 42.24 9.51
N ILE A 24 57.51 40.87 9.50
CA ILE A 24 56.39 39.98 9.40
C ILE A 24 55.45 40.12 10.59
N ALA A 25 55.98 40.23 11.79
CA ALA A 25 55.21 40.45 13.01
C ALA A 25 54.42 41.75 12.95
N LEU A 26 55.00 42.82 12.46
CA LEU A 26 54.33 44.12 12.29
C LEU A 26 53.26 44.06 11.19
N ARG A 27 53.58 43.43 10.04
CA ARG A 27 52.69 43.35 8.91
C ARG A 27 51.44 42.47 9.13
N LEU A 28 51.62 41.38 9.86
CA LEU A 28 50.52 40.48 10.22
C LEU A 28 49.84 40.78 11.53
N GLY A 29 50.29 41.81 12.28
CA GLY A 29 49.73 42.18 13.59
C GLY A 29 49.87 41.12 14.68
N ILE A 30 50.89 40.24 14.60
CA ILE A 30 51.14 39.15 15.51
C ILE A 30 52.48 39.30 16.26
N SER A 31 52.64 38.57 17.38
CA SER A 31 53.87 38.66 18.13
C SER A 31 55.07 38.02 17.40
N LYS A 32 56.29 38.51 17.64
CA LYS A 32 57.52 37.91 17.11
C LYS A 32 57.65 36.42 17.50
N ASN A 33 57.19 36.05 18.70
CA ASN A 33 57.26 34.68 19.18
C ASN A 33 56.26 33.80 18.39
N THR A 34 55.08 34.35 18.04
CA THR A 34 54.12 33.66 17.16
C THR A 34 54.71 33.41 15.77
N VAL A 35 55.39 34.44 15.18
CA VAL A 35 56.07 34.25 13.86
C VAL A 35 57.16 33.18 13.97
N LYS A 36 58.01 33.19 15.01
CA LYS A 36 59.03 32.17 15.23
C LYS A 36 58.43 30.76 15.37
N ALA A 37 57.35 30.65 16.15
CA ALA A 37 56.67 29.35 16.32
C ALA A 37 56.05 28.83 15.01
N LYS A 38 55.46 29.72 14.19
CA LYS A 38 54.92 29.35 12.87
C LYS A 38 56.01 28.94 11.88
N LEU A 39 57.18 29.59 11.91
CA LEU A 39 58.31 29.21 11.07
C LEU A 39 59.01 27.91 11.51
N ALA A 40 59.01 27.61 12.79
CA ALA A 40 59.57 26.38 13.33
C ALA A 40 58.66 25.13 13.13
N ALA A 41 57.38 25.35 12.84
CA ALA A 41 56.42 24.26 12.58
C ALA A 41 56.54 23.79 11.12
N ASP A 42 56.87 22.53 10.89
CA ASP A 42 56.99 21.92 9.55
C ASP A 42 55.61 21.67 8.89
N VAL A 43 54.54 21.62 9.69
CA VAL A 43 53.17 21.39 9.21
C VAL A 43 52.23 22.50 9.70
N PRO A 44 51.15 22.77 8.95
CA PRO A 44 50.14 23.73 9.41
C PRO A 44 49.57 23.37 10.77
N PRO A 45 49.29 24.35 11.65
CA PRO A 45 48.72 24.07 12.95
C PRO A 45 47.33 23.44 12.79
N ARG A 46 47.10 22.26 13.36
CA ARG A 46 45.81 21.65 13.51
C ARG A 46 45.29 21.96 14.90
N TYR A 47 44.10 22.54 14.97
CA TYR A 47 43.44 22.72 16.23
C TYR A 47 42.90 21.36 16.71
N GLU A 48 43.58 20.71 17.62
CA GLU A 48 43.08 19.55 18.35
C GLU A 48 42.55 19.98 19.70
N ARG A 49 41.23 19.99 19.81
CA ARG A 49 40.59 20.22 21.10
C ARG A 49 40.87 19.00 21.98
N ALA A 50 41.47 19.23 23.13
CA ALA A 50 41.61 18.18 24.14
C ALA A 50 40.21 17.59 24.40
N ARG A 51 40.06 16.26 24.33
CA ARG A 51 38.79 15.60 24.60
C ARG A 51 38.42 15.88 26.05
N SER A 52 37.36 16.66 26.26
CA SER A 52 36.73 16.78 27.57
C SER A 52 36.05 15.46 27.90
N GLY A 53 36.18 14.95 29.12
CA GLY A 53 35.53 13.72 29.55
C GLY A 53 34.02 13.78 29.30
N SER A 54 33.48 12.63 28.97
CA SER A 54 32.03 12.48 28.72
C SER A 54 31.36 11.85 29.93
N ALA A 55 30.12 12.26 30.20
CA ALA A 55 29.31 11.67 31.26
C ALA A 55 29.15 10.13 31.14
N VAL A 56 29.37 9.60 29.94
CA VAL A 56 29.26 8.15 29.68
C VAL A 56 30.53 7.40 29.99
N ASP A 57 31.67 8.09 30.20
CA ASP A 57 32.98 7.43 30.40
C ASP A 57 33.02 6.53 31.67
N GLU A 58 32.28 6.93 32.70
CA GLU A 58 32.08 6.15 33.93
C GLU A 58 31.37 4.81 33.64
N PHE A 59 30.46 4.78 32.71
CA PHE A 59 29.66 3.59 32.34
C PHE A 59 30.31 2.75 31.25
N GLU A 60 31.36 3.26 30.59
CA GLU A 60 31.97 2.57 29.45
C GLU A 60 32.46 1.15 29.76
N PRO A 61 33.07 0.84 30.92
CA PRO A 61 33.45 -0.54 31.24
C PRO A 61 32.26 -1.51 31.24
N ALA A 62 31.15 -1.12 31.88
CA ALA A 62 29.93 -1.92 31.92
C ALA A 62 29.28 -2.06 30.54
N ILE A 63 29.31 -1.01 29.72
CA ILE A 63 28.82 -1.05 28.32
C ILE A 63 29.65 -2.04 27.50
N ARG A 64 30.98 -2.06 27.69
CA ARG A 64 31.87 -2.97 26.97
C ARG A 64 31.62 -4.44 27.34
N GLU A 65 31.40 -4.76 28.61
CA GLU A 65 31.06 -6.13 29.03
C GLU A 65 29.72 -6.58 28.44
N LEU A 66 28.68 -5.72 28.44
CA LEU A 66 27.41 -6.03 27.81
C LEU A 66 27.55 -6.25 26.30
N LEU A 67 28.33 -5.42 25.60
CA LEU A 67 28.55 -5.56 24.16
C LEU A 67 29.40 -6.80 23.81
N LYS A 68 30.29 -7.24 24.71
CA LYS A 68 31.07 -8.46 24.53
C LYS A 68 30.18 -9.70 24.57
N GLU A 69 29.24 -9.74 25.51
CA GLU A 69 28.30 -10.84 25.65
C GLU A 69 27.13 -10.76 24.64
N PHE A 70 26.63 -9.54 24.42
CA PHE A 70 25.49 -9.28 23.55
C PHE A 70 25.76 -8.15 22.53
N PRO A 71 26.54 -8.42 21.46
CA PRO A 71 26.97 -7.36 20.52
C PRO A 71 25.88 -6.59 19.85
N THR A 72 24.68 -7.19 19.68
CA THR A 72 23.50 -6.60 19.02
C THR A 72 22.54 -5.91 19.99
N MET A 73 22.81 -5.93 21.33
CA MET A 73 21.93 -5.35 22.35
C MET A 73 21.59 -3.89 22.02
N PRO A 74 20.30 -3.49 21.97
CA PRO A 74 19.92 -2.10 21.74
C PRO A 74 20.47 -1.14 22.80
N ALA A 75 20.82 0.08 22.38
CA ALA A 75 21.37 1.09 23.31
C ALA A 75 20.40 1.46 24.44
N THR A 76 19.08 1.37 24.19
CA THR A 76 18.05 1.60 25.21
C THR A 76 18.06 0.51 26.30
N VAL A 77 18.31 -0.73 25.92
CA VAL A 77 18.43 -1.86 26.87
C VAL A 77 19.75 -1.76 27.64
N ILE A 78 20.86 -1.38 26.97
CA ILE A 78 22.13 -1.11 27.64
C ILE A 78 21.95 0.01 28.67
N ALA A 79 21.25 1.10 28.32
CA ALA A 79 20.99 2.19 29.25
C ALA A 79 20.27 1.73 30.54
N GLU A 80 19.27 0.88 30.38
CA GLU A 80 18.56 0.27 31.52
C GLU A 80 19.51 -0.58 32.39
N ARG A 81 20.32 -1.44 31.75
CA ARG A 81 21.21 -2.35 32.47
C ARG A 81 22.33 -1.66 33.22
N VAL A 82 22.87 -0.55 32.68
CA VAL A 82 23.93 0.24 33.34
C VAL A 82 23.40 1.32 34.28
N GLY A 83 22.06 1.47 34.40
CA GLY A 83 21.45 2.48 35.24
C GLY A 83 21.63 3.92 34.71
N TRP A 84 21.62 4.09 33.38
CA TRP A 84 21.76 5.40 32.75
C TRP A 84 20.51 6.26 32.92
N VAL A 85 20.64 7.40 33.61
CA VAL A 85 19.51 8.32 33.92
C VAL A 85 19.57 9.65 33.14
N ARG A 86 20.54 9.83 32.25
CA ARG A 86 20.72 11.06 31.46
C ARG A 86 20.17 10.90 30.05
N GLY A 87 20.30 11.95 29.22
CA GLY A 87 19.84 11.91 27.82
C GLY A 87 20.44 10.74 27.05
N ILE A 88 19.58 9.92 26.42
CA ILE A 88 19.94 8.68 25.72
C ILE A 88 20.90 8.90 24.55
N THR A 89 20.90 10.09 23.95
CA THR A 89 21.69 10.41 22.74
C THR A 89 23.19 10.20 22.94
N VAL A 90 23.73 10.62 24.11
CA VAL A 90 25.17 10.50 24.42
C VAL A 90 25.57 9.04 24.57
N LEU A 91 24.75 8.24 25.27
CA LEU A 91 24.99 6.80 25.43
C LEU A 91 24.86 6.07 24.10
N THR A 92 23.85 6.37 23.29
CA THR A 92 23.66 5.78 21.96
C THR A 92 24.85 6.07 21.04
N ALA A 93 25.37 7.29 21.07
CA ALA A 93 26.58 7.64 20.32
C ALA A 93 27.77 6.80 20.76
N ARG A 94 28.01 6.67 22.08
CA ARG A 94 29.11 5.86 22.60
C ARG A 94 28.94 4.36 22.28
N VAL A 95 27.76 3.80 22.44
CA VAL A 95 27.47 2.40 22.07
C VAL A 95 27.73 2.16 20.58
N ARG A 96 27.31 3.10 19.71
CA ARG A 96 27.58 3.02 18.27
C ARG A 96 29.08 3.01 17.97
N ASP A 97 29.87 3.83 18.68
CA ASP A 97 31.34 3.92 18.48
C ASP A 97 32.06 2.69 19.01
N LEU A 98 31.55 2.07 20.09
CA LEU A 98 32.17 0.86 20.71
C LEU A 98 31.76 -0.45 20.01
N ARG A 99 30.55 -0.52 19.49
CA ARG A 99 29.96 -1.76 18.91
C ARG A 99 30.83 -2.42 17.84
N PRO A 100 31.49 -1.72 16.90
CA PRO A 100 32.31 -2.33 15.86
C PRO A 100 33.48 -3.18 16.41
N VAL A 101 33.90 -2.96 17.65
CA VAL A 101 34.96 -3.76 18.31
C VAL A 101 34.45 -5.18 18.63
N TYR A 102 33.14 -5.31 18.91
CA TYR A 102 32.52 -6.57 19.36
C TYR A 102 31.67 -7.23 18.27
N LEU A 103 31.17 -6.43 17.33
CA LEU A 103 30.37 -6.87 16.17
C LEU A 103 31.13 -6.44 14.91
N PRO A 104 31.76 -7.37 14.19
CA PRO A 104 32.43 -7.07 12.94
C PRO A 104 31.46 -6.39 11.99
N PRO A 105 31.88 -5.38 11.20
CA PRO A 105 31.04 -4.76 10.21
C PRO A 105 30.58 -5.82 9.21
N ASP A 106 29.29 -5.81 8.91
CA ASP A 106 28.69 -6.62 7.85
C ASP A 106 28.80 -5.85 6.52
N PRO A 107 29.74 -6.20 5.62
CA PRO A 107 29.91 -5.46 4.37
C PRO A 107 28.80 -5.84 3.40
N ALA A 108 27.84 -4.95 3.22
CA ALA A 108 26.85 -5.10 2.17
C ALA A 108 27.50 -5.00 0.78
N SER A 109 27.36 -6.03 -0.04
CA SER A 109 27.82 -6.04 -1.42
C SER A 109 26.89 -5.20 -2.29
N ARG A 110 27.44 -4.38 -3.20
CA ARG A 110 26.64 -3.70 -4.20
C ARG A 110 26.14 -4.72 -5.23
N THR A 111 24.87 -5.08 -5.14
CA THR A 111 24.26 -5.99 -6.11
C THR A 111 24.14 -5.32 -7.47
N ALA A 112 24.79 -5.91 -8.48
CA ALA A 112 24.59 -5.53 -9.89
C ALA A 112 23.45 -6.37 -10.47
N TYR A 113 22.56 -5.73 -11.20
CA TYR A 113 21.42 -6.38 -11.86
C TYR A 113 21.63 -6.36 -13.35
N LEU A 114 21.42 -7.50 -14.00
CA LEU A 114 21.45 -7.63 -15.45
C LEU A 114 20.12 -7.19 -16.07
N ALA A 115 20.18 -6.72 -17.31
CA ALA A 115 18.98 -6.32 -18.04
C ALA A 115 18.04 -7.51 -18.22
N GLY A 116 16.76 -7.30 -18.04
CA GLY A 116 15.69 -8.28 -18.24
C GLY A 116 15.57 -9.36 -17.17
N GLU A 117 16.45 -9.39 -16.17
CA GLU A 117 16.57 -10.54 -15.28
C GLU A 117 15.54 -10.52 -14.16
N ILE A 118 15.44 -9.44 -13.42
CA ILE A 118 14.68 -9.39 -12.15
C ILE A 118 13.75 -8.19 -12.08
N ALA A 119 12.51 -8.42 -11.59
CA ALA A 119 11.67 -7.39 -10.99
C ALA A 119 11.30 -7.77 -9.57
N GLN A 120 11.42 -6.81 -8.64
CA GLN A 120 10.98 -6.95 -7.26
C GLN A 120 9.55 -6.44 -7.12
N ASN A 121 8.73 -7.17 -6.39
CA ASN A 121 7.32 -6.87 -6.17
C ASN A 121 7.02 -6.91 -4.68
N ASP A 122 6.19 -6.01 -4.21
CA ASP A 122 5.72 -5.97 -2.83
C ASP A 122 4.46 -5.12 -2.71
N PHE A 123 3.81 -5.13 -1.54
CA PHE A 123 2.74 -4.23 -1.20
C PHE A 123 3.23 -3.07 -0.34
N TRP A 124 2.89 -1.86 -0.76
CA TRP A 124 2.99 -0.66 0.06
C TRP A 124 1.60 -0.29 0.62
N PHE A 125 1.56 0.14 1.87
CA PHE A 125 0.34 0.51 2.58
C PHE A 125 0.43 1.96 3.04
N PRO A 126 -0.04 2.94 2.24
CA PRO A 126 0.02 4.35 2.61
C PRO A 126 -0.79 4.64 3.88
N ASP A 127 -0.19 5.36 4.83
CA ASP A 127 -0.88 5.79 6.06
C ASP A 127 -1.73 7.04 5.79
N ILE A 128 -2.80 6.85 5.04
CA ILE A 128 -3.77 7.89 4.68
C ILE A 128 -5.20 7.42 4.96
N ARG A 129 -6.13 8.38 4.97
CA ARG A 129 -7.58 8.13 4.94
C ARG A 129 -8.09 8.40 3.53
N LEU A 130 -8.54 7.37 2.82
CA LEU A 130 -9.02 7.47 1.46
C LEU A 130 -10.54 7.29 1.41
N PRO A 131 -11.32 8.28 0.92
CA PRO A 131 -12.74 8.09 0.64
C PRO A 131 -12.94 6.99 -0.41
N VAL A 132 -13.90 6.10 -0.18
CA VAL A 132 -14.22 5.02 -1.12
C VAL A 132 -15.67 5.06 -1.62
N GLY A 133 -16.34 6.18 -1.39
CA GLY A 133 -17.76 6.40 -1.72
C GLY A 133 -18.69 6.00 -0.59
N PHE A 134 -19.96 6.39 -0.72
CA PHE A 134 -21.05 6.07 0.23
C PHE A 134 -20.73 6.45 1.70
N GLY A 135 -20.02 7.56 1.91
CA GLY A 135 -19.60 8.02 3.24
C GLY A 135 -18.52 7.14 3.91
N GLN A 136 -18.02 6.12 3.24
CA GLN A 136 -17.00 5.21 3.78
C GLN A 136 -15.58 5.66 3.44
N THR A 137 -14.65 5.30 4.32
CA THR A 137 -13.21 5.52 4.13
C THR A 137 -12.44 4.22 4.39
N ARG A 138 -11.31 4.06 3.70
CA ARG A 138 -10.32 3.02 4.00
C ARG A 138 -9.02 3.65 4.50
N THR A 139 -8.26 2.93 5.32
CA THR A 139 -7.01 3.42 5.93
C THR A 139 -5.93 2.35 5.90
N ALA A 140 -4.67 2.77 5.85
CA ALA A 140 -3.48 1.93 6.05
C ALA A 140 -3.58 0.54 5.39
N LYS A 141 -3.61 -0.54 6.17
CA LYS A 141 -3.64 -1.93 5.69
C LYS A 141 -4.81 -2.29 4.76
N GLN A 142 -5.85 -1.44 4.70
CA GLN A 142 -6.98 -1.61 3.79
C GLN A 142 -6.74 -1.01 2.39
N LEU A 143 -5.56 -0.38 2.18
CA LEU A 143 -5.15 0.30 0.96
C LEU A 143 -3.92 -0.37 0.36
N PRO A 144 -4.02 -1.60 -0.17
CA PRO A 144 -2.88 -2.28 -0.76
C PRO A 144 -2.48 -1.61 -2.08
N VAL A 145 -1.32 -0.97 -2.10
CA VAL A 145 -0.69 -0.49 -3.33
C VAL A 145 0.31 -1.53 -3.78
N LEU A 146 -0.02 -2.22 -4.87
CA LEU A 146 0.89 -3.14 -5.51
C LEU A 146 2.02 -2.35 -6.16
N THR A 147 3.27 -2.69 -5.83
CA THR A 147 4.47 -2.06 -6.38
C THR A 147 5.33 -3.07 -7.11
N MET A 148 5.97 -2.65 -8.19
CA MET A 148 6.94 -3.42 -8.94
C MET A 148 8.11 -2.51 -9.35
N VAL A 149 9.34 -2.97 -9.15
CA VAL A 149 10.54 -2.28 -9.61
C VAL A 149 11.35 -3.22 -10.50
N ALA A 150 11.53 -2.84 -11.77
CA ALA A 150 12.48 -3.53 -12.64
C ALA A 150 13.90 -3.25 -12.16
N ALA A 151 14.64 -4.31 -11.79
CA ALA A 151 15.86 -4.15 -10.99
C ALA A 151 17.02 -3.48 -11.76
N TYR A 152 17.13 -3.67 -13.06
CA TYR A 152 18.15 -3.05 -13.89
C TYR A 152 17.85 -1.59 -14.23
N SER A 153 16.66 -1.31 -14.77
CA SER A 153 16.26 0.05 -15.16
C SER A 153 15.88 0.92 -13.98
N ARG A 154 15.51 0.33 -12.84
CA ARG A 154 14.94 1.03 -11.67
C ARG A 154 13.60 1.71 -11.97
N THR A 155 12.93 1.27 -13.04
CA THR A 155 11.59 1.76 -13.36
C THR A 155 10.61 1.28 -12.30
N LEU A 156 9.88 2.23 -11.71
CA LEU A 156 8.90 1.97 -10.65
C LEU A 156 7.50 1.96 -11.24
N PHE A 157 6.75 0.94 -10.90
CA PHE A 157 5.31 0.80 -11.13
C PHE A 157 4.61 0.69 -9.80
N ALA A 158 3.47 1.33 -9.67
CA ALA A 158 2.63 1.21 -8.48
C ALA A 158 1.16 1.43 -8.85
N ARG A 159 0.25 0.69 -8.19
CA ARG A 159 -1.19 0.80 -8.36
C ARG A 159 -1.92 0.38 -7.09
N LEU A 160 -2.81 1.22 -6.61
CA LEU A 160 -3.76 0.86 -5.57
C LEU A 160 -4.78 -0.12 -6.14
N ILE A 161 -4.95 -1.27 -5.49
CA ILE A 161 -5.88 -2.33 -5.90
C ILE A 161 -6.93 -2.61 -4.81
N PRO A 162 -8.10 -3.18 -5.14
CA PRO A 162 -9.20 -3.33 -4.18
C PRO A 162 -8.87 -4.20 -2.98
N SER A 163 -8.08 -5.25 -3.15
CA SER A 163 -7.69 -6.18 -2.09
C SER A 163 -6.36 -6.89 -2.40
N ARG A 164 -5.82 -7.61 -1.39
CA ARG A 164 -4.64 -8.50 -1.53
C ARG A 164 -5.01 -9.91 -2.02
N ARG A 165 -6.25 -10.15 -2.38
CA ARG A 165 -6.67 -11.47 -2.86
C ARG A 165 -6.04 -11.77 -4.22
N ALA A 166 -5.87 -13.04 -4.52
CA ALA A 166 -5.19 -13.51 -5.73
C ALA A 166 -5.77 -12.86 -7.00
N GLU A 167 -7.09 -12.76 -7.09
CA GLU A 167 -7.81 -12.22 -8.24
C GLU A 167 -7.42 -10.76 -8.53
N ASP A 168 -7.33 -9.94 -7.49
CA ASP A 168 -6.97 -8.52 -7.60
C ASP A 168 -5.45 -8.34 -7.75
N LEU A 169 -4.66 -9.15 -7.02
CA LEU A 169 -3.21 -9.12 -7.09
C LEU A 169 -2.73 -9.43 -8.52
N TYR A 170 -3.20 -10.53 -9.12
CA TYR A 170 -2.75 -10.91 -10.47
C TYR A 170 -3.24 -9.94 -11.53
N ALA A 171 -4.44 -9.36 -11.40
CA ALA A 171 -4.91 -8.31 -12.29
C ALA A 171 -4.04 -7.04 -12.19
N GLY A 172 -3.69 -6.63 -10.97
CA GLY A 172 -2.75 -5.53 -10.73
C GLY A 172 -1.36 -5.82 -11.26
N TRP A 173 -0.86 -7.03 -11.04
CA TRP A 173 0.46 -7.44 -11.48
C TRP A 173 0.56 -7.49 -13.01
N TRP A 174 -0.46 -8.03 -13.66
CA TRP A 174 -0.57 -7.99 -15.11
C TRP A 174 -0.60 -6.55 -15.65
N SER A 175 -1.30 -5.64 -14.98
CA SER A 175 -1.32 -4.23 -15.39
C SER A 175 0.06 -3.58 -15.41
N HIS A 176 0.96 -3.96 -14.47
CA HIS A 176 2.34 -3.50 -14.46
C HIS A 176 3.17 -4.11 -15.59
N LEU A 177 3.04 -5.41 -15.83
CA LEU A 177 3.74 -6.10 -16.92
C LEU A 177 3.30 -5.61 -18.29
N ALA A 178 1.99 -5.43 -18.49
CA ALA A 178 1.44 -4.89 -19.73
C ALA A 178 1.95 -3.46 -19.99
N ARG A 179 2.06 -2.62 -18.93
CA ARG A 179 2.61 -1.28 -19.04
C ARG A 179 4.12 -1.28 -19.30
N LEU A 180 4.87 -2.22 -18.72
CA LEU A 180 6.29 -2.43 -19.01
C LEU A 180 6.50 -2.90 -20.46
N GLY A 181 5.52 -3.62 -21.03
CA GLY A 181 5.58 -4.16 -22.38
C GLY A 181 6.37 -5.46 -22.50
N ALA A 182 6.82 -6.05 -21.40
CA ALA A 182 7.63 -7.27 -21.36
C ALA A 182 7.50 -7.98 -20.01
N VAL A 183 8.01 -9.21 -19.91
CA VAL A 183 7.98 -10.00 -18.68
C VAL A 183 9.42 -10.26 -18.21
N PRO A 184 9.82 -9.77 -17.02
CA PRO A 184 11.10 -10.11 -16.41
C PRO A 184 11.29 -11.62 -16.27
N ARG A 185 12.50 -12.11 -16.46
CA ARG A 185 12.81 -13.56 -16.36
C ARG A 185 12.54 -14.12 -14.96
N THR A 186 12.66 -13.27 -13.94
CA THR A 186 12.38 -13.63 -12.55
C THR A 186 11.59 -12.52 -11.85
N LEU A 187 10.49 -12.89 -11.23
CA LEU A 187 9.64 -12.03 -10.41
C LEU A 187 9.86 -12.41 -8.95
N VAL A 188 10.33 -11.46 -8.16
CA VAL A 188 10.70 -11.67 -6.75
C VAL A 188 9.62 -11.08 -5.85
N TRP A 189 9.18 -11.85 -4.85
CA TRP A 189 8.22 -11.46 -3.82
C TRP A 189 8.76 -11.71 -2.43
N ASP A 190 8.33 -10.90 -1.47
CA ASP A 190 8.35 -11.27 -0.07
C ASP A 190 7.08 -12.06 0.28
N GLY A 191 7.09 -12.86 1.32
CA GLY A 191 6.07 -13.79 1.80
C GLY A 191 4.58 -13.39 1.67
N GLU A 192 4.12 -13.11 0.44
CA GLU A 192 2.71 -12.78 0.16
C GLU A 192 1.88 -14.05 -0.02
N GLY A 193 0.90 -14.26 0.86
CA GLY A 193 0.10 -15.50 0.91
C GLY A 193 -0.62 -15.84 -0.40
N ALA A 194 -1.05 -14.83 -1.17
CA ALA A 194 -1.69 -15.06 -2.47
C ALA A 194 -0.69 -15.58 -3.53
N VAL A 195 0.60 -15.31 -3.37
CA VAL A 195 1.68 -15.80 -4.25
C VAL A 195 2.19 -17.15 -3.77
N GLY A 196 2.39 -17.29 -2.46
CA GLY A 196 2.89 -18.50 -1.84
C GLY A 196 3.67 -18.23 -0.56
N ALA A 197 4.47 -19.22 -0.14
CA ALA A 197 5.30 -19.13 1.05
C ALA A 197 6.66 -19.78 0.83
N TYR A 198 7.68 -19.30 1.55
CA TYR A 198 8.95 -19.98 1.70
C TYR A 198 8.88 -20.94 2.90
N GLY A 199 9.14 -22.21 2.67
CA GLY A 199 9.12 -23.20 3.77
C GLY A 199 9.82 -24.50 3.40
N GLY A 200 10.48 -25.14 4.37
CA GLY A 200 11.24 -26.37 4.16
C GLY A 200 12.38 -26.21 3.15
N GLY A 201 13.04 -25.04 3.11
CA GLY A 201 14.16 -24.77 2.21
C GLY A 201 13.80 -24.47 0.75
N ARG A 202 12.52 -24.34 0.44
CA ARG A 202 12.04 -24.11 -0.96
C ARG A 202 10.79 -23.24 -1.03
N ASN A 203 10.58 -22.66 -2.20
CA ASN A 203 9.34 -21.91 -2.52
C ASN A 203 8.17 -22.87 -2.73
N LYS A 204 7.03 -22.57 -2.07
CA LYS A 204 5.74 -23.22 -2.30
C LYS A 204 4.80 -22.17 -2.88
N LEU A 205 4.61 -22.17 -4.18
CA LEU A 205 3.69 -21.25 -4.86
C LEU A 205 2.26 -21.79 -4.79
N THR A 206 1.28 -20.87 -4.73
CA THR A 206 -0.14 -21.23 -4.88
C THR A 206 -0.43 -21.76 -6.27
N THR A 207 -1.55 -22.46 -6.44
CA THR A 207 -1.97 -22.99 -7.75
C THR A 207 -2.19 -21.86 -8.76
N GLU A 208 -2.78 -20.77 -8.31
CA GLU A 208 -3.02 -19.56 -9.09
C GLU A 208 -1.69 -18.92 -9.55
N CYS A 209 -0.71 -18.84 -8.64
CA CYS A 209 0.62 -18.35 -8.98
C CYS A 209 1.32 -19.25 -10.01
N GLN A 210 1.18 -20.56 -9.88
CA GLN A 210 1.76 -21.51 -10.84
C GLN A 210 1.14 -21.35 -12.23
N ALA A 211 -0.19 -21.18 -12.31
CA ALA A 211 -0.89 -20.94 -13.58
C ALA A 211 -0.46 -19.59 -14.19
N PHE A 212 -0.42 -18.53 -13.38
CA PHE A 212 -0.02 -17.19 -13.81
C PHE A 212 1.41 -17.18 -14.36
N ARG A 213 2.40 -17.67 -13.58
CA ARG A 213 3.79 -17.73 -14.03
C ARG A 213 4.00 -18.63 -15.24
N GLY A 214 3.21 -19.71 -15.34
CA GLY A 214 3.25 -20.63 -16.48
C GLY A 214 2.83 -19.95 -17.78
N THR A 215 1.74 -19.16 -17.74
CA THR A 215 1.28 -18.34 -18.88
C THR A 215 2.33 -17.31 -19.31
N LEU A 216 3.07 -16.72 -18.33
CA LEU A 216 4.09 -15.72 -18.57
C LEU A 216 5.45 -16.31 -18.98
N GLY A 217 5.71 -17.60 -18.74
CA GLY A 217 7.00 -18.27 -18.95
C GLY A 217 8.11 -17.79 -17.98
N THR A 218 7.76 -17.15 -16.87
CA THR A 218 8.70 -16.53 -15.92
C THR A 218 8.93 -17.37 -14.67
N LYS A 219 10.02 -17.10 -13.94
CA LYS A 219 10.26 -17.65 -12.62
C LYS A 219 9.62 -16.73 -11.56
N VAL A 220 9.05 -17.32 -10.51
CA VAL A 220 8.61 -16.58 -9.31
C VAL A 220 9.39 -17.11 -8.12
N ILE A 221 10.05 -16.21 -7.40
CA ILE A 221 10.85 -16.50 -6.22
C ILE A 221 10.27 -15.77 -5.04
N ILE A 222 10.05 -16.48 -3.93
CA ILE A 222 9.70 -15.90 -2.64
C ILE A 222 10.99 -15.83 -1.80
N LEU A 223 11.29 -14.65 -1.30
CA LEU A 223 12.48 -14.42 -0.49
C LEU A 223 12.40 -15.15 0.84
N ARG A 224 13.55 -15.50 1.37
CA ARG A 224 13.66 -16.02 2.73
C ARG A 224 13.30 -14.92 3.72
N PRO A 225 12.56 -15.24 4.79
CA PRO A 225 12.40 -14.29 5.89
C PRO A 225 13.77 -13.88 6.46
N GLY A 226 13.98 -12.57 6.63
CA GLY A 226 15.22 -12.04 7.21
C GLY A 226 16.38 -11.85 6.24
N ASP A 227 16.16 -11.83 4.91
CA ASP A 227 17.15 -11.45 3.91
C ASP A 227 16.94 -9.98 3.46
N PRO A 228 17.55 -9.00 4.16
CA PRO A 228 17.35 -7.58 3.87
C PRO A 228 18.02 -7.13 2.57
N GLU A 229 19.10 -7.81 2.14
CA GLU A 229 19.83 -7.42 0.92
C GLU A 229 19.01 -7.64 -0.33
N ALA A 230 18.20 -8.70 -0.35
CA ALA A 230 17.36 -9.06 -1.48
C ALA A 230 16.18 -8.09 -1.72
N LYS A 231 15.77 -7.29 -0.72
CA LYS A 231 14.65 -6.35 -0.78
C LYS A 231 15.01 -4.88 -0.99
N GLY A 232 16.27 -4.51 -0.82
CA GLY A 232 16.71 -3.11 -0.70
C GLY A 232 16.28 -2.16 -1.84
N ILE A 233 15.79 -2.67 -2.99
CA ILE A 233 15.30 -1.83 -4.09
C ILE A 233 13.84 -1.44 -3.85
N ILE A 234 12.99 -2.42 -3.51
CA ILE A 234 11.56 -2.18 -3.34
C ILE A 234 11.28 -1.39 -2.06
N GLU A 235 12.03 -1.64 -0.97
CA GLU A 235 11.91 -0.87 0.27
C GLU A 235 12.26 0.60 0.06
N ARG A 236 13.34 0.92 -0.65
CA ARG A 236 13.67 2.31 -1.04
C ARG A 236 12.61 2.94 -1.95
N ALA A 237 11.90 2.15 -2.74
CA ALA A 237 10.79 2.65 -3.53
C ALA A 237 9.59 2.99 -2.64
N HIS A 238 9.31 2.19 -1.60
CA HIS A 238 8.27 2.48 -0.61
C HIS A 238 8.59 3.75 0.18
N ASP A 239 9.81 3.90 0.70
CA ASP A 239 10.26 5.13 1.37
C ASP A 239 10.11 6.36 0.47
N TYR A 240 10.40 6.20 -0.83
CA TYR A 240 10.27 7.28 -1.79
C TYR A 240 8.81 7.63 -2.09
N LEU A 241 7.92 6.64 -2.15
CA LEU A 241 6.47 6.86 -2.24
C LEU A 241 5.94 7.59 -1.00
N GLU A 242 6.34 7.15 0.19
CA GLU A 242 5.92 7.73 1.47
C GLU A 242 6.38 9.19 1.61
N THR A 243 7.64 9.47 1.30
CA THR A 243 8.26 10.78 1.55
C THR A 243 8.09 11.79 0.41
N SER A 244 7.80 11.34 -0.81
CA SER A 244 7.80 12.21 -1.99
C SER A 244 6.48 12.22 -2.77
N PHE A 245 5.66 11.16 -2.67
CA PHE A 245 4.34 11.14 -3.31
C PHE A 245 3.24 11.62 -2.39
N LEU A 246 3.15 11.11 -1.16
CA LEU A 246 2.04 11.41 -0.25
C LEU A 246 1.98 12.85 0.28
N PRO A 247 3.11 13.49 0.69
CA PRO A 247 3.05 14.77 1.37
C PRO A 247 2.34 15.86 0.57
N GLY A 248 1.38 16.51 1.23
CA GLY A 248 0.62 17.63 0.63
C GLY A 248 -0.44 17.23 -0.40
N ARG A 249 -0.72 15.93 -0.60
CA ARG A 249 -1.76 15.46 -1.51
C ARG A 249 -3.07 15.15 -0.78
N ALA A 250 -4.17 15.45 -1.45
CA ALA A 250 -5.51 15.00 -1.09
C ALA A 250 -6.06 14.13 -2.23
N PHE A 251 -6.86 13.14 -1.87
CA PHE A 251 -7.41 12.18 -2.82
C PHE A 251 -8.93 12.10 -2.67
N ALA A 252 -9.64 12.25 -3.78
CA ALA A 252 -11.10 12.15 -3.83
C ALA A 252 -11.60 10.70 -3.75
N GLY A 253 -10.75 9.72 -4.10
CA GLY A 253 -11.08 8.30 -4.07
C GLY A 253 -10.02 7.44 -4.73
N PRO A 254 -10.25 6.11 -4.87
CA PRO A 254 -9.28 5.17 -5.43
C PRO A 254 -8.87 5.49 -6.87
N ALA A 255 -9.80 5.91 -7.71
CA ALA A 255 -9.52 6.27 -9.10
C ALA A 255 -8.62 7.52 -9.18
N ASP A 256 -8.94 8.54 -8.39
CA ASP A 256 -8.14 9.77 -8.30
C ASP A 256 -6.75 9.48 -7.73
N PHE A 257 -6.65 8.65 -6.67
CA PHE A 257 -5.35 8.21 -6.14
C PHE A 257 -4.49 7.56 -7.23
N ASN A 258 -5.05 6.62 -7.99
CA ASN A 258 -4.35 5.94 -9.07
C ASN A 258 -3.95 6.91 -10.20
N THR A 259 -4.80 7.87 -10.55
CA THR A 259 -4.51 8.90 -11.55
C THR A 259 -3.34 9.78 -11.12
N GLN A 260 -3.38 10.30 -9.89
CA GLN A 260 -2.29 11.12 -9.34
C GLN A 260 -0.99 10.33 -9.20
N LEU A 261 -1.07 9.07 -8.70
CA LEU A 261 0.09 8.18 -8.57
C LEU A 261 0.73 7.91 -9.93
N GLN A 262 -0.10 7.62 -10.94
CA GLN A 262 0.39 7.34 -12.28
C GLN A 262 1.08 8.54 -12.91
N GLY A 263 0.48 9.74 -12.82
CA GLY A 263 1.11 10.98 -13.32
C GLY A 263 2.43 11.28 -12.60
N TRP A 264 2.51 11.02 -11.30
CA TRP A 264 3.75 11.18 -10.54
C TRP A 264 4.82 10.13 -10.97
N LEU A 265 4.44 8.88 -11.17
CA LEU A 265 5.35 7.82 -11.65
C LEU A 265 5.95 8.15 -13.01
N ASP A 266 5.17 8.73 -13.92
CA ASP A 266 5.65 9.17 -15.24
C ASP A 266 6.73 10.25 -15.12
N VAL A 267 6.59 11.15 -14.16
CA VAL A 267 7.58 12.19 -13.88
C VAL A 267 8.85 11.60 -13.26
N VAL A 268 8.70 10.77 -12.21
CA VAL A 268 9.88 10.29 -11.47
C VAL A 268 10.70 9.25 -12.22
N ASN A 269 10.07 8.47 -13.11
CA ASN A 269 10.78 7.54 -13.97
C ASN A 269 11.60 8.27 -15.07
N ARG A 270 11.34 9.56 -15.32
CA ARG A 270 12.11 10.44 -16.22
C ARG A 270 13.15 11.27 -15.48
N ARG A 271 13.19 11.26 -14.14
CA ARG A 271 14.20 11.99 -13.37
C ARG A 271 15.53 11.24 -13.34
N ARG A 272 16.60 11.96 -13.64
CA ARG A 272 17.97 11.44 -13.49
C ARG A 272 18.23 11.04 -12.05
N ARG A 273 18.68 9.81 -11.83
CA ARG A 273 19.07 9.28 -10.52
C ARG A 273 20.59 9.22 -10.41
N ARG A 274 21.13 9.79 -9.33
CA ARG A 274 22.59 9.82 -9.10
C ARG A 274 23.23 8.42 -9.16
N VAL A 275 22.55 7.42 -8.56
CA VAL A 275 23.07 6.04 -8.52
C VAL A 275 23.11 5.37 -9.89
N LEU A 276 22.19 5.76 -10.81
CA LEU A 276 22.14 5.21 -12.17
C LEU A 276 22.99 6.03 -13.16
N GLY A 277 23.28 7.29 -12.85
CA GLY A 277 23.89 8.23 -13.79
C GLY A 277 22.98 8.69 -14.94
N CYS A 278 21.72 8.18 -15.00
CA CYS A 278 20.72 8.47 -16.04
C CYS A 278 19.31 8.40 -15.43
N ALA A 279 18.26 8.64 -16.22
CA ALA A 279 16.88 8.38 -15.80
C ALA A 279 16.52 6.90 -15.96
N PRO A 280 15.62 6.34 -15.15
CA PRO A 280 15.10 4.97 -15.32
C PRO A 280 14.62 4.71 -16.75
N ILE A 281 13.86 5.64 -17.35
CA ILE A 281 13.31 5.50 -18.71
C ILE A 281 14.39 5.28 -19.77
N ASP A 282 15.58 5.84 -19.60
CA ASP A 282 16.70 5.71 -20.55
C ASP A 282 17.22 4.26 -20.66
N ARG A 283 16.92 3.43 -19.64
CA ARG A 283 17.35 2.03 -19.55
C ARG A 283 16.24 1.03 -19.90
N VAL A 284 14.99 1.48 -20.01
CA VAL A 284 13.82 0.60 -20.23
C VAL A 284 13.95 -0.20 -21.52
N ALA A 285 14.39 0.43 -22.62
CA ALA A 285 14.53 -0.25 -23.91
C ALA A 285 15.53 -1.41 -23.84
N ALA A 286 16.68 -1.20 -23.20
CA ALA A 286 17.68 -2.26 -23.01
C ALA A 286 17.17 -3.35 -22.05
N ASP A 287 16.41 -2.96 -21.02
CA ASP A 287 15.84 -3.87 -20.04
C ASP A 287 14.79 -4.78 -20.69
N THR A 288 13.79 -4.20 -21.37
CA THR A 288 12.70 -4.92 -22.03
C THR A 288 13.19 -5.81 -23.18
N ALA A 289 14.21 -5.40 -23.94
CA ALA A 289 14.80 -6.21 -24.99
C ALA A 289 15.42 -7.54 -24.48
N ALA A 290 15.85 -7.58 -23.23
CA ALA A 290 16.41 -8.77 -22.57
C ALA A 290 15.36 -9.62 -21.81
N MET A 291 14.14 -9.09 -21.66
CA MET A 291 13.00 -9.77 -21.01
C MET A 291 12.34 -10.78 -21.95
N LEU A 292 11.35 -11.49 -21.44
CA LEU A 292 10.46 -12.34 -22.23
C LEU A 292 9.38 -11.45 -22.87
N ALA A 293 8.90 -11.84 -24.04
CA ALA A 293 7.76 -11.18 -24.67
C ALA A 293 6.49 -11.37 -23.83
N LEU A 294 5.58 -10.39 -23.89
CA LEU A 294 4.24 -10.59 -23.35
C LEU A 294 3.54 -11.73 -24.07
N PRO A 295 2.78 -12.60 -23.36
CA PRO A 295 2.01 -13.64 -24.00
C PRO A 295 0.93 -13.01 -24.90
N PRO A 296 0.56 -13.67 -26.01
CA PRO A 296 -0.46 -13.17 -26.96
C PRO A 296 -1.85 -13.07 -26.32
N VAL A 297 -2.08 -13.85 -25.27
CA VAL A 297 -3.33 -13.84 -24.49
C VAL A 297 -2.97 -13.56 -23.03
N ALA A 298 -3.69 -12.61 -22.44
CA ALA A 298 -3.52 -12.27 -21.03
C ALA A 298 -3.79 -13.50 -20.14
N PRO A 299 -3.06 -13.68 -19.02
CA PRO A 299 -3.38 -14.70 -18.03
C PRO A 299 -4.82 -14.59 -17.56
N VAL A 300 -5.42 -15.72 -17.18
CA VAL A 300 -6.72 -15.69 -16.49
C VAL A 300 -6.54 -15.03 -15.13
N MET A 301 -7.24 -13.94 -14.91
CA MET A 301 -7.18 -13.14 -13.69
C MET A 301 -8.53 -12.50 -13.39
N GLY A 302 -8.63 -11.84 -12.22
CA GLY A 302 -9.88 -11.26 -11.76
C GLY A 302 -10.84 -12.31 -11.22
N TRP A 303 -11.98 -11.83 -10.75
CA TRP A 303 -13.01 -12.67 -10.16
C TRP A 303 -13.83 -13.35 -11.25
N ARG A 304 -14.05 -14.64 -11.09
CA ARG A 304 -14.95 -15.43 -11.95
C ARG A 304 -15.85 -16.28 -11.07
N LEU A 305 -17.15 -16.02 -11.14
CA LEU A 305 -18.17 -16.76 -10.43
C LEU A 305 -19.23 -17.20 -11.42
N SER A 306 -19.73 -18.41 -11.29
CA SER A 306 -20.83 -18.90 -12.11
C SER A 306 -21.96 -19.44 -11.23
N GLY A 307 -23.18 -19.18 -11.63
CA GLY A 307 -24.36 -19.61 -10.88
C GLY A 307 -25.65 -19.36 -11.64
N ARG A 308 -26.78 -19.60 -10.98
CA ARG A 308 -28.09 -19.18 -11.50
C ARG A 308 -28.44 -17.84 -10.89
N LEU A 309 -28.93 -16.88 -11.70
CA LEU A 309 -29.39 -15.60 -11.19
C LEU A 309 -30.61 -15.82 -10.31
N PRO A 310 -30.56 -15.40 -9.02
CA PRO A 310 -31.67 -15.55 -8.09
C PRO A 310 -32.83 -14.60 -8.41
N ARG A 311 -33.97 -14.76 -7.72
CA ARG A 311 -35.20 -13.98 -7.97
C ARG A 311 -35.06 -12.49 -7.61
N ASP A 312 -34.14 -12.16 -6.71
CA ASP A 312 -33.81 -10.76 -6.37
C ASP A 312 -33.01 -10.04 -7.47
N TYR A 313 -32.55 -10.76 -8.49
CA TYR A 313 -31.75 -10.31 -9.63
C TYR A 313 -30.45 -9.58 -9.26
N TYR A 314 -29.80 -9.98 -8.17
CA TYR A 314 -28.49 -9.46 -7.77
C TYR A 314 -27.43 -10.55 -7.74
N VAL A 315 -26.20 -10.15 -8.03
CA VAL A 315 -24.99 -10.94 -7.80
C VAL A 315 -24.15 -10.28 -6.72
N ARG A 316 -23.46 -11.09 -5.91
CA ARG A 316 -22.67 -10.60 -4.76
C ARG A 316 -21.19 -10.65 -5.04
N LEU A 317 -20.51 -9.53 -4.83
CA LEU A 317 -19.05 -9.42 -4.90
C LEU A 317 -18.57 -8.40 -3.85
N ASP A 318 -17.49 -8.72 -3.11
CA ASP A 318 -16.87 -7.83 -2.10
C ASP A 318 -17.86 -7.27 -1.07
N SER A 319 -18.84 -8.07 -0.66
CA SER A 319 -19.96 -7.69 0.23
C SER A 319 -20.93 -6.67 -0.38
N ASN A 320 -20.91 -6.45 -1.67
CA ASN A 320 -21.85 -5.59 -2.41
C ASN A 320 -22.75 -6.42 -3.29
N ASP A 321 -23.99 -5.93 -3.47
CA ASP A 321 -24.97 -6.51 -4.37
C ASP A 321 -25.06 -5.68 -5.66
N TYR A 322 -24.85 -6.31 -6.81
CA TYR A 322 -24.89 -5.69 -8.12
C TYR A 322 -26.10 -6.22 -8.89
N SER A 323 -26.99 -5.35 -9.37
CA SER A 323 -28.17 -5.74 -10.12
C SER A 323 -27.80 -6.32 -11.49
N VAL A 324 -28.56 -7.30 -11.92
CA VAL A 324 -28.46 -7.91 -13.24
C VAL A 324 -29.81 -7.75 -13.96
N HIS A 325 -29.79 -7.66 -15.29
CA HIS A 325 -31.06 -7.51 -16.01
C HIS A 325 -32.01 -8.67 -15.69
N PRO A 326 -33.23 -8.42 -15.20
CA PRO A 326 -34.09 -9.44 -14.61
C PRO A 326 -34.67 -10.45 -15.61
N SER A 327 -34.54 -10.19 -16.93
CA SER A 327 -34.97 -11.15 -17.97
C SER A 327 -34.21 -12.49 -17.92
N VAL A 328 -33.05 -12.53 -17.24
CA VAL A 328 -32.23 -13.75 -17.11
C VAL A 328 -32.34 -14.40 -15.73
N ILE A 329 -33.35 -14.03 -14.92
CA ILE A 329 -33.64 -14.71 -13.64
C ILE A 329 -33.80 -16.22 -13.87
N GLY A 330 -33.15 -17.03 -13.04
CA GLY A 330 -33.15 -18.50 -13.12
C GLY A 330 -32.23 -19.07 -14.19
N ARG A 331 -31.68 -18.25 -15.09
CA ARG A 331 -30.69 -18.70 -16.10
C ARG A 331 -29.28 -18.77 -15.48
N ARG A 332 -28.41 -19.54 -16.11
CA ARG A 332 -27.01 -19.61 -15.74
C ARG A 332 -26.30 -18.35 -16.21
N ILE A 333 -25.57 -17.73 -15.31
CA ILE A 333 -24.80 -16.50 -15.55
C ILE A 333 -23.34 -16.73 -15.16
N GLU A 334 -22.44 -15.96 -15.77
CA GLU A 334 -21.05 -15.83 -15.39
C GLU A 334 -20.79 -14.39 -14.95
N VAL A 335 -20.27 -14.20 -13.74
CA VAL A 335 -19.81 -12.91 -13.21
C VAL A 335 -18.31 -12.84 -13.39
N VAL A 336 -17.84 -11.80 -14.05
CA VAL A 336 -16.42 -11.49 -14.24
C VAL A 336 -16.16 -10.10 -13.69
N ALA A 337 -15.23 -10.00 -12.73
CA ALA A 337 -14.82 -8.70 -12.24
C ALA A 337 -13.31 -8.51 -12.35
N ASP A 338 -12.92 -7.38 -12.90
CA ASP A 338 -11.55 -6.89 -12.93
C ASP A 338 -11.34 -5.83 -11.82
N LEU A 339 -10.28 -5.03 -11.90
CA LEU A 339 -9.97 -4.01 -10.89
C LEU A 339 -10.97 -2.85 -10.86
N GLU A 340 -11.73 -2.66 -11.96
CA GLU A 340 -12.57 -1.47 -12.18
C GLU A 340 -14.03 -1.80 -12.46
N ARG A 341 -14.30 -2.98 -13.05
CA ARG A 341 -15.64 -3.34 -13.55
C ARG A 341 -16.12 -4.66 -12.99
N VAL A 342 -17.43 -4.76 -12.81
CA VAL A 342 -18.17 -6.01 -12.56
C VAL A 342 -19.13 -6.25 -13.71
N ARG A 343 -18.86 -7.27 -14.52
CA ARG A 343 -19.67 -7.63 -15.69
C ARG A 343 -20.33 -8.97 -15.49
N VAL A 344 -21.57 -9.08 -15.92
CA VAL A 344 -22.32 -10.33 -15.85
C VAL A 344 -22.70 -10.75 -17.26
N PHE A 345 -22.42 -11.99 -17.57
CA PHE A 345 -22.71 -12.59 -18.88
C PHE A 345 -23.80 -13.68 -18.74
N CYS A 346 -24.68 -13.73 -19.73
CA CYS A 346 -25.60 -14.83 -19.92
C CYS A 346 -25.55 -15.22 -21.40
N ASP A 347 -25.24 -16.48 -21.72
CA ASP A 347 -25.02 -16.97 -23.08
C ASP A 347 -24.10 -16.05 -23.90
N SER A 348 -22.94 -15.69 -23.34
CA SER A 348 -21.93 -14.81 -23.91
C SER A 348 -22.39 -13.36 -24.17
N ARG A 349 -23.58 -12.96 -23.72
CA ARG A 349 -24.08 -11.58 -23.81
C ARG A 349 -23.93 -10.89 -22.47
N VAL A 350 -23.48 -9.64 -22.49
CA VAL A 350 -23.43 -8.80 -21.29
C VAL A 350 -24.85 -8.47 -20.84
N VAL A 351 -25.21 -8.81 -19.63
CA VAL A 351 -26.53 -8.55 -19.01
C VAL A 351 -26.45 -7.62 -17.80
N ALA A 352 -25.25 -7.26 -17.38
CA ALA A 352 -24.95 -6.18 -16.46
C ALA A 352 -23.49 -5.74 -16.61
N ASP A 353 -23.23 -4.45 -16.46
CA ASP A 353 -21.90 -3.85 -16.44
C ASP A 353 -21.90 -2.68 -15.44
N HIS A 354 -21.23 -2.87 -14.29
CA HIS A 354 -21.14 -1.90 -13.21
C HIS A 354 -19.71 -1.46 -12.96
N ASP A 355 -19.55 -0.24 -12.45
CA ASP A 355 -18.30 0.15 -11.81
C ASP A 355 -18.10 -0.68 -10.53
N ARG A 356 -16.88 -1.20 -10.32
CA ARG A 356 -16.56 -1.93 -9.10
C ARG A 356 -16.41 -0.97 -7.93
N VAL A 357 -17.30 -1.08 -6.94
CA VAL A 357 -17.35 -0.20 -5.78
C VAL A 357 -16.45 -0.70 -4.67
N TRP A 358 -15.68 0.21 -4.06
CA TRP A 358 -14.76 -0.07 -2.97
C TRP A 358 -15.40 0.02 -1.58
N ALA A 359 -16.52 0.76 -1.45
CA ALA A 359 -17.36 0.73 -0.25
C ALA A 359 -17.94 -0.68 -0.05
N ARG A 360 -18.35 -1.01 1.15
CA ARG A 360 -18.92 -2.31 1.51
C ARG A 360 -20.41 -2.20 1.82
N HIS A 361 -21.13 -3.32 1.65
CA HIS A 361 -22.55 -3.46 1.99
C HIS A 361 -23.45 -2.47 1.22
N GLN A 362 -23.15 -2.28 -0.07
CA GLN A 362 -23.92 -1.45 -0.97
C GLN A 362 -24.79 -2.30 -1.91
N SER A 363 -25.99 -1.82 -2.20
CA SER A 363 -26.85 -2.38 -3.25
C SER A 363 -26.84 -1.43 -4.44
N LEU A 364 -26.23 -1.89 -5.53
CA LEU A 364 -25.99 -1.10 -6.75
C LEU A 364 -27.01 -1.51 -7.81
N THR A 365 -28.01 -0.70 -7.99
CA THR A 365 -29.12 -0.97 -8.93
C THR A 365 -29.03 -0.05 -10.13
N LEU A 366 -28.90 -0.62 -11.33
CA LEU A 366 -29.07 0.15 -12.57
C LEU A 366 -30.54 0.50 -12.78
N PRO A 367 -30.86 1.75 -13.14
CA PRO A 367 -32.27 2.18 -13.35
C PRO A 367 -33.01 1.34 -14.38
N GLU A 368 -32.31 0.91 -15.45
CA GLU A 368 -32.88 0.02 -16.47
C GLU A 368 -33.25 -1.36 -15.92
N HIS A 369 -32.47 -1.93 -14.99
CA HIS A 369 -32.78 -3.21 -14.34
C HIS A 369 -34.02 -3.08 -13.44
N ALA A 370 -34.11 -1.98 -12.68
CA ALA A 370 -35.27 -1.72 -11.84
C ALA A 370 -36.55 -1.57 -12.68
N SER A 371 -36.47 -0.80 -13.78
CA SER A 371 -37.59 -0.59 -14.71
C SER A 371 -38.03 -1.90 -15.39
N ALA A 372 -37.05 -2.73 -15.82
CA ALA A 372 -37.32 -4.03 -16.41
C ALA A 372 -37.98 -4.98 -15.39
N ALA A 373 -37.54 -4.96 -14.14
CA ALA A 373 -38.15 -5.75 -13.06
C ALA A 373 -39.60 -5.36 -12.80
N GLN A 374 -39.93 -4.07 -12.86
CA GLN A 374 -41.32 -3.60 -12.73
C GLN A 374 -42.20 -4.07 -13.89
N ARG A 375 -41.69 -3.99 -15.15
CA ARG A 375 -42.42 -4.52 -16.31
C ARG A 375 -42.72 -6.00 -16.17
N LEU A 376 -41.71 -6.79 -15.88
CA LEU A 376 -41.87 -8.26 -15.71
C LEU A 376 -42.84 -8.62 -14.58
N ARG A 377 -42.89 -7.84 -13.49
CA ARG A 377 -43.88 -8.04 -12.41
C ARG A 377 -45.29 -7.77 -12.93
N ARG A 378 -45.51 -6.68 -13.68
CA ARG A 378 -46.83 -6.35 -14.27
C ARG A 378 -47.30 -7.42 -15.27
N GLU A 379 -46.39 -7.85 -16.17
CA GLU A 379 -46.67 -8.94 -17.11
C GLU A 379 -47.06 -10.21 -16.40
N ARG A 380 -46.35 -10.60 -15.33
CA ARG A 380 -46.66 -11.78 -14.55
C ARG A 380 -47.99 -11.69 -13.81
N ILE A 381 -48.34 -10.55 -13.29
CA ILE A 381 -49.65 -10.31 -12.67
C ILE A 381 -50.78 -10.44 -13.72
N GLY A 382 -50.54 -9.91 -14.92
CA GLY A 382 -51.49 -10.04 -16.03
C GLY A 382 -51.62 -11.50 -16.58
N LEU A 383 -50.54 -12.30 -16.45
CA LEU A 383 -50.56 -13.72 -16.85
C LEU A 383 -51.15 -14.67 -15.78
N VAL A 384 -51.15 -14.27 -14.51
CA VAL A 384 -51.99 -14.90 -13.50
C VAL A 384 -53.41 -14.46 -13.84
N ARG A 385 -54.14 -15.28 -14.63
CA ARG A 385 -55.59 -15.14 -14.75
C ARG A 385 -56.13 -14.94 -13.34
N PRO A 386 -56.99 -13.92 -13.09
CA PRO A 386 -57.80 -13.98 -11.88
C PRO A 386 -58.40 -15.38 -11.90
N ALA A 387 -58.24 -16.13 -10.80
CA ALA A 387 -58.99 -17.35 -10.65
C ALA A 387 -60.40 -17.02 -11.12
N ALA A 388 -60.89 -17.79 -12.12
CA ALA A 388 -62.23 -17.63 -12.63
C ALA A 388 -63.08 -17.24 -11.42
N GLU A 389 -63.83 -16.13 -11.51
CA GLU A 389 -64.67 -15.69 -10.44
C GLU A 389 -65.26 -16.96 -9.83
N LEU A 390 -64.65 -17.44 -8.79
CA LEU A 390 -65.30 -18.35 -7.90
C LEU A 390 -66.42 -17.47 -7.44
N ASP A 391 -67.63 -17.83 -7.84
CA ASP A 391 -68.86 -17.27 -7.33
C ASP A 391 -68.85 -17.56 -5.82
N VAL A 392 -68.06 -16.76 -5.13
CA VAL A 392 -67.95 -16.81 -3.66
C VAL A 392 -69.14 -16.00 -3.21
N GLU A 393 -70.27 -16.70 -3.04
CA GLU A 393 -71.39 -16.20 -2.33
C GLU A 393 -70.91 -15.45 -1.08
N THR A 394 -70.98 -14.15 -1.12
CA THR A 394 -70.63 -13.30 0.03
C THR A 394 -71.68 -13.54 1.11
N ARG A 395 -71.41 -14.51 2.00
CA ARG A 395 -72.23 -14.75 3.15
C ARG A 395 -71.95 -13.66 4.18
N ARG A 396 -73.02 -13.07 4.69
CA ARG A 396 -72.91 -12.12 5.80
C ARG A 396 -72.51 -12.90 7.08
N LEU A 397 -71.80 -12.24 8.00
CA LEU A 397 -71.40 -12.83 9.27
C LEU A 397 -72.60 -13.46 10.00
N ALA A 398 -73.77 -12.81 9.93
CA ALA A 398 -75.03 -13.28 10.46
C ALA A 398 -75.51 -14.64 9.89
N ASP A 399 -75.12 -14.95 8.63
CA ASP A 399 -75.44 -16.25 8.01
C ASP A 399 -74.62 -17.39 8.63
N TYR A 400 -73.44 -17.08 9.12
CA TYR A 400 -72.58 -18.02 9.87
C TYR A 400 -73.10 -18.20 11.29
N ASP A 401 -73.57 -17.13 11.94
CA ASP A 401 -74.15 -17.19 13.28
C ASP A 401 -75.41 -18.06 13.27
N THR A 402 -76.23 -17.92 12.23
CA THR A 402 -77.40 -18.77 12.02
C THR A 402 -77.07 -20.22 11.73
N ALA A 403 -76.04 -20.48 10.90
CA ALA A 403 -75.60 -21.80 10.50
C ALA A 403 -74.90 -22.57 11.67
N LEU A 404 -74.31 -21.83 12.58
CA LEU A 404 -73.63 -22.37 13.78
C LEU A 404 -74.51 -22.39 15.01
N GLY A 405 -75.81 -21.99 14.88
CA GLY A 405 -76.76 -22.00 16.00
C GLY A 405 -76.45 -20.98 17.09
N LEU A 406 -75.70 -19.95 16.74
CA LEU A 406 -75.33 -18.83 17.62
C LEU A 406 -76.37 -17.69 17.48
N THR A 407 -77.68 -18.04 17.47
CA THR A 407 -78.75 -17.03 17.53
C THR A 407 -78.88 -16.51 18.96
N ASP A 408 -78.85 -15.22 19.08
CA ASP A 408 -78.80 -14.37 20.26
C ASP A 408 -79.74 -14.86 21.37
N HIS A 409 -79.16 -15.01 22.56
CA HIS A 409 -79.91 -14.81 23.78
C HIS A 409 -79.88 -13.32 24.11
N ASP A 410 -81.09 -12.73 24.11
CA ASP A 410 -81.36 -11.37 24.55
C ASP A 410 -80.59 -10.99 25.80
N GLY A 411 -79.85 -9.96 25.75
CA GLY A 411 -79.16 -9.37 26.89
C GLY A 411 -78.81 -7.93 26.60
N ASP A 412 -79.79 -7.03 26.81
CA ASP A 412 -79.57 -5.60 26.91
C ASP A 412 -78.34 -5.27 27.72
N ALA A 413 -77.32 -4.66 27.06
CA ALA A 413 -76.33 -3.87 27.77
C ALA A 413 -76.02 -2.63 26.89
N LYS A 414 -76.66 -1.55 27.26
CA LYS A 414 -76.28 -0.17 26.85
C LYS A 414 -74.82 0.03 27.19
N LEU A 415 -74.02 0.27 26.19
CA LEU A 415 -72.70 0.85 26.37
C LEU A 415 -72.71 2.30 25.91
N ASP A 416 -72.50 3.09 26.90
CA ASP A 416 -72.42 4.54 27.00
C ASP A 416 -71.36 5.13 26.04
N ASP A 417 -71.81 6.11 25.31
CA ASP A 417 -70.98 7.01 24.50
C ASP A 417 -70.17 7.92 25.42
N ARG A 418 -68.86 7.76 25.52
CA ARG A 418 -67.98 8.80 26.05
C ARG A 418 -66.75 8.99 25.19
N HIS A 419 -66.77 10.15 24.54
CA HIS A 419 -65.63 10.99 24.16
C HIS A 419 -64.28 10.58 24.77
N LEU A 420 -63.30 10.53 23.91
CA LEU A 420 -61.98 11.07 24.22
C LEU A 420 -61.34 11.71 22.94
N VAL A 421 -61.58 13.02 22.88
CA VAL A 421 -60.76 13.96 22.21
C VAL A 421 -59.50 14.14 23.09
N GLY A 422 -58.36 14.05 22.55
CA GLY A 422 -57.10 14.32 23.25
C GLY A 422 -56.09 14.82 22.24
N ASP A 423 -56.08 16.15 22.05
CA ASP A 423 -54.95 16.91 21.52
C ASP A 423 -53.75 16.70 22.39
N GLY A 424 -52.58 16.65 21.77
CA GLY A 424 -51.30 16.61 22.46
C GLY A 424 -50.12 16.83 21.55
N ASP A 425 -49.99 18.08 21.18
CA ASP A 425 -48.74 18.69 20.73
C ASP A 425 -47.59 18.46 21.68
N GLY A 426 -46.36 18.25 21.19
CA GLY A 426 -45.17 18.07 22.06
C GLY A 426 -43.88 17.93 21.29
N THR A 427 -43.36 19.01 20.88
CA THR A 427 -42.01 19.31 20.39
C THR A 427 -40.91 18.95 21.43
N VAL A 428 -39.65 18.77 20.91
CA VAL A 428 -38.32 18.94 21.57
C VAL A 428 -37.68 17.64 22.14
N ALA A 429 -36.60 17.17 21.62
CA ALA A 429 -35.16 17.52 21.62
C ALA A 429 -34.37 16.53 20.74
#